data_dde7e3dc409ad77b0d643fafff27a558
#
_entry.id   dde7e3dc409ad77b0d643fafff27a558
#
_cell.length_a   1.000
_cell.length_b   1.000
_cell.length_c   1.000
_cell.angle_alpha   90.00
_cell.angle_beta   90.00
_cell.angle_gamma   90.00
#
_symmetry.space_group_name_H-M   'P 1'
#
loop_
_entity.id
_entity.type
_entity.pdbx_description
1 polymer ?
#
loop_
_entity_poly.entity_id
_entity_poly.type
_entity_poly.pdbx_seq_one_letter_code
_entity_poly.pdbx_strand_id
1 'polypeptide(L)'
;SLGTEPLMVLGVMDPSIYAFVYNDFLCQTQERATVMTEPDQRGRRPFPNSIRHLIPDFWKYFNFPDIVASLAPRPIILTEGGLDRDFNLVKRAYEISGHPENIETHHYQKYAAPETRNPAQNLPEGLGRTSFYDSVNVDGPNHYFKNEFVLPWLDKVLAE
;
A
#
# COMPACT_ATOMS: atom_id res chain seq x y z
N SER A 1 -2.18 -6.62 -7.32
CA SER A 1 -2.83 -5.58 -6.52
C SER A 1 -3.89 -6.15 -5.58
N LEU A 2 -5.07 -6.57 -6.06
CA LEU A 2 -6.15 -7.02 -5.16
C LEU A 2 -5.76 -8.15 -4.19
N GLY A 3 -4.88 -9.04 -4.59
CA GLY A 3 -4.37 -10.12 -3.72
C GLY A 3 -3.45 -9.63 -2.60
N THR A 4 -2.86 -8.47 -2.75
CA THR A 4 -1.92 -7.91 -1.77
C THR A 4 -2.60 -7.63 -0.42
N GLU A 5 -3.79 -7.06 -0.44
CA GLU A 5 -4.50 -6.70 0.80
C GLU A 5 -4.92 -7.91 1.64
N PRO A 6 -5.57 -8.96 1.06
CA PRO A 6 -5.83 -10.19 1.80
C PRO A 6 -4.56 -10.86 2.32
N LEU A 7 -3.45 -10.81 1.55
CA LEU A 7 -2.18 -11.38 1.97
C LEU A 7 -1.63 -10.68 3.22
N MET A 8 -1.72 -9.35 3.30
CA MET A 8 -1.25 -8.62 4.49
C MET A 8 -2.07 -8.99 5.73
N VAL A 9 -3.39 -9.09 5.61
CA VAL A 9 -4.25 -9.56 6.70
C VAL A 9 -3.89 -10.99 7.11
N LEU A 10 -3.71 -11.88 6.13
CA LEU A 10 -3.28 -13.25 6.38
C LEU A 10 -1.91 -13.29 7.07
N GLY A 11 -0.98 -12.41 6.64
CA GLY A 11 0.33 -12.29 7.25
C GLY A 11 0.28 -11.94 8.74
N VAL A 12 -0.65 -11.09 9.16
CA VAL A 12 -0.86 -10.81 10.60
C VAL A 12 -1.37 -12.04 11.35
N MET A 13 -2.23 -12.84 10.71
CA MET A 13 -2.85 -14.02 11.32
C MET A 13 -1.96 -15.26 11.31
N ASP A 14 -1.06 -15.36 10.34
CA ASP A 14 -0.18 -16.51 10.14
C ASP A 14 1.29 -16.12 10.28
N PRO A 15 1.93 -16.39 11.42
CA PRO A 15 3.32 -16.05 11.65
C PRO A 15 4.31 -16.91 10.84
N SER A 16 3.85 -18.00 10.20
CA SER A 16 4.71 -18.84 9.37
C SER A 16 5.06 -18.19 8.01
N ILE A 17 4.35 -17.17 7.60
CA ILE A 17 4.67 -16.42 6.38
C ILE A 17 5.91 -15.59 6.66
N TYR A 18 6.99 -15.91 5.97
CA TYR A 18 8.32 -15.36 6.24
C TYR A 18 8.52 -13.95 5.68
N ALA A 19 8.08 -13.70 4.45
CA ALA A 19 8.36 -12.44 3.74
C ALA A 19 7.17 -12.00 2.86
N PHE A 20 7.10 -10.71 2.53
CA PHE A 20 5.96 -10.12 1.82
C PHE A 20 6.38 -9.25 0.65
N VAL A 21 5.70 -9.44 -0.49
CA VAL A 21 5.76 -8.53 -1.63
C VAL A 21 4.46 -7.74 -1.70
N TYR A 22 4.55 -6.46 -1.38
CA TYR A 22 3.44 -5.52 -1.48
C TYR A 22 3.48 -4.81 -2.84
N ASN A 23 2.93 -5.45 -3.88
CA ASN A 23 2.85 -4.87 -5.23
C ASN A 23 1.49 -4.20 -5.44
N ASP A 24 1.28 -3.12 -4.74
CA ASP A 24 0.15 -2.19 -4.83
C ASP A 24 0.58 -0.87 -4.17
N PHE A 25 -0.18 0.20 -4.35
CA PHE A 25 0.10 1.46 -3.67
C PHE A 25 -0.45 1.43 -2.24
N LEU A 26 0.35 1.92 -1.31
CA LEU A 26 -0.04 2.00 0.09
C LEU A 26 -0.89 3.24 0.34
N CYS A 27 -2.08 3.07 0.89
CA CYS A 27 -2.97 4.17 1.27
C CYS A 27 -3.93 3.74 2.37
N GLN A 28 -4.56 4.72 3.00
CA GLN A 28 -5.59 4.46 3.97
C GLN A 28 -6.82 3.82 3.32
N THR A 29 -7.37 2.80 3.96
CA THR A 29 -8.52 2.04 3.48
C THR A 29 -9.72 2.94 3.21
N GLN A 30 -10.01 3.88 4.11
CA GLN A 30 -11.15 4.78 3.98
C GLN A 30 -11.02 5.67 2.73
N GLU A 31 -9.85 6.26 2.51
CA GLU A 31 -9.60 7.11 1.34
C GLU A 31 -9.78 6.33 0.04
N ARG A 32 -9.17 5.16 -0.03
CA ARG A 32 -9.27 4.28 -1.19
C ARG A 32 -10.71 3.79 -1.42
N ALA A 33 -11.39 3.36 -0.36
CA ALA A 33 -12.76 2.86 -0.43
C ALA A 33 -13.71 3.93 -0.96
N THR A 34 -13.61 5.16 -0.50
CA THR A 34 -14.47 6.27 -0.94
C THR A 34 -14.36 6.46 -2.45
N VAL A 35 -13.14 6.62 -2.96
CA VAL A 35 -12.93 6.87 -4.40
C VAL A 35 -13.28 5.67 -5.27
N MET A 36 -12.90 4.46 -4.84
CA MET A 36 -13.11 3.25 -5.64
C MET A 36 -14.57 2.80 -5.68
N THR A 37 -15.40 3.26 -4.75
CA THR A 37 -16.85 2.95 -4.73
C THR A 37 -17.71 4.02 -5.38
N GLU A 38 -17.14 5.16 -5.74
CA GLU A 38 -17.90 6.21 -6.44
C GLU A 38 -18.42 5.69 -7.80
N PRO A 39 -19.66 6.00 -8.15
CA PRO A 39 -20.19 5.68 -9.47
C PRO A 39 -19.47 6.49 -10.56
N ASP A 40 -19.31 5.90 -11.74
CA ASP A 40 -18.88 6.62 -12.93
C ASP A 40 -19.96 7.61 -13.41
N GLN A 41 -19.66 8.40 -14.43
CA GLN A 41 -20.61 9.38 -15.01
C GLN A 41 -21.93 8.76 -15.50
N ARG A 42 -22.01 7.44 -15.64
CA ARG A 42 -23.20 6.68 -16.04
C ARG A 42 -23.89 6.02 -14.82
N GLY A 43 -23.47 6.36 -13.60
CA GLY A 43 -24.00 5.78 -12.37
C GLY A 43 -23.55 4.34 -12.09
N ARG A 44 -22.60 3.81 -12.87
CA ARG A 44 -22.08 2.44 -12.66
C ARG A 44 -20.92 2.47 -11.68
N ARG A 45 -20.87 1.47 -10.83
CA ARG A 45 -19.76 1.26 -9.89
C ARG A 45 -18.80 0.20 -10.46
N PRO A 46 -17.74 0.59 -11.18
CA PRO A 46 -16.88 -0.35 -11.92
C PRO A 46 -16.08 -1.30 -11.03
N PHE A 47 -15.91 -0.95 -9.75
CA PHE A 47 -15.21 -1.80 -8.77
C PHE A 47 -16.08 -1.99 -7.55
N PRO A 48 -17.05 -2.89 -7.61
CA PRO A 48 -18.05 -3.01 -6.56
C PRO A 48 -17.47 -3.42 -5.22
N ASN A 49 -16.39 -4.19 -5.16
CA ASN A 49 -15.99 -4.77 -3.88
C ASN A 49 -14.51 -5.14 -3.80
N SER A 50 -13.81 -4.55 -2.87
CA SER A 50 -12.71 -5.24 -2.24
C SER A 50 -13.21 -5.85 -0.91
N ILE A 51 -12.60 -6.92 -0.46
CA ILE A 51 -13.00 -7.68 0.75
C ILE A 51 -13.09 -6.80 2.00
N ARG A 52 -12.28 -5.76 2.09
CA ARG A 52 -12.28 -4.79 3.20
C ARG A 52 -13.57 -4.01 3.34
N HIS A 53 -14.33 -3.85 2.26
CA HIS A 53 -15.63 -3.18 2.28
C HIS A 53 -16.72 -4.06 2.91
N LEU A 54 -16.45 -5.35 3.06
CA LEU A 54 -17.36 -6.30 3.65
C LEU A 54 -17.17 -6.46 5.17
N ILE A 55 -16.14 -5.83 5.73
CA ILE A 55 -15.85 -5.87 7.17
C ILE A 55 -16.41 -4.60 7.82
N PRO A 56 -17.54 -4.70 8.56
CA PRO A 56 -18.11 -3.55 9.23
C PRO A 56 -17.09 -2.89 10.17
N ASP A 57 -17.08 -1.57 10.18
CA ASP A 57 -16.23 -0.75 11.06
C ASP A 57 -14.71 -0.99 10.94
N PHE A 58 -14.24 -1.62 9.85
CA PHE A 58 -12.84 -1.98 9.67
C PHE A 58 -11.89 -0.80 9.98
N TRP A 59 -12.09 0.34 9.31
CA TRP A 59 -11.26 1.53 9.48
C TRP A 59 -11.51 2.34 10.77
N LYS A 60 -12.47 1.93 11.59
CA LYS A 60 -12.71 2.52 12.90
C LYS A 60 -11.64 2.12 13.91
N TYR A 61 -11.02 0.96 13.72
CA TYR A 61 -10.04 0.41 14.64
C TYR A 61 -8.63 0.44 14.10
N PHE A 62 -8.45 0.30 12.79
CA PHE A 62 -7.15 0.35 12.12
C PHE A 62 -7.32 0.66 10.63
N ASN A 63 -6.27 1.21 10.05
CA ASN A 63 -6.17 1.42 8.61
C ASN A 63 -5.26 0.37 7.97
N PHE A 64 -5.21 0.33 6.64
CA PHE A 64 -4.40 -0.65 5.94
C PHE A 64 -2.90 -0.48 6.18
N PRO A 65 -2.33 0.74 6.23
CA PRO A 65 -0.95 0.95 6.64
C PRO A 65 -0.63 0.41 8.04
N ASP A 66 -1.59 0.40 8.99
CA ASP A 66 -1.40 -0.19 10.32
C ASP A 66 -1.21 -1.71 10.24
N ILE A 67 -2.00 -2.38 9.37
CA ILE A 67 -1.86 -3.82 9.13
C ILE A 67 -0.49 -4.12 8.53
N VAL A 68 -0.05 -3.35 7.54
CA VAL A 68 1.28 -3.52 6.94
C VAL A 68 2.38 -3.27 7.96
N ALA A 69 2.25 -2.25 8.80
CA ALA A 69 3.19 -1.94 9.87
C ALA A 69 3.30 -3.07 10.91
N SER A 70 2.18 -3.77 11.20
CA SER A 70 2.16 -4.88 12.16
C SER A 70 2.85 -6.16 11.66
N LEU A 71 3.29 -6.22 10.41
CA LEU A 71 4.10 -7.31 9.88
C LEU A 71 5.56 -7.25 10.33
N ALA A 72 6.02 -6.10 10.83
CA ALA A 72 7.37 -5.98 11.38
C ALA A 72 7.63 -7.01 12.49
N PRO A 73 8.82 -7.63 12.55
CA PRO A 73 10.02 -7.33 11.77
C PRO A 73 10.21 -8.16 10.49
N ARG A 74 9.20 -8.88 10.02
CA ARG A 74 9.34 -9.79 8.86
C ARG A 74 9.66 -9.02 7.58
N PRO A 75 10.52 -9.53 6.69
CA PRO A 75 10.91 -8.83 5.48
C PRO A 75 9.73 -8.44 4.60
N ILE A 76 9.71 -7.19 4.13
CA ILE A 76 8.70 -6.68 3.22
C ILE A 76 9.30 -5.73 2.17
N ILE A 77 8.82 -5.84 0.94
CA ILE A 77 9.08 -4.86 -0.12
C ILE A 77 7.78 -4.24 -0.61
N LEU A 78 7.71 -2.90 -0.66
CA LEU A 78 6.61 -2.13 -1.21
C LEU A 78 7.05 -1.50 -2.54
N THR A 79 6.32 -1.75 -3.64
CA THR A 79 6.84 -1.51 -4.99
C THR A 79 6.11 -0.45 -5.81
N GLU A 80 4.97 0.05 -5.37
CA GLU A 80 4.12 0.91 -6.22
C GLU A 80 3.75 2.26 -5.61
N GLY A 81 4.45 2.69 -4.58
CA GLY A 81 4.25 4.02 -4.03
C GLY A 81 3.09 4.14 -3.05
N GLY A 82 2.70 5.37 -2.82
CA GLY A 82 1.75 5.80 -1.80
C GLY A 82 2.16 7.15 -1.24
N LEU A 83 1.49 7.63 -0.21
CA LEU A 83 1.88 8.84 0.50
C LEU A 83 3.03 8.56 1.46
N ASP A 84 3.94 9.53 1.57
CA ASP A 84 5.08 9.43 2.49
C ASP A 84 4.63 9.26 3.96
N ARG A 85 3.47 9.82 4.35
CA ARG A 85 2.91 9.60 5.70
C ARG A 85 2.68 8.11 6.01
N ASP A 86 2.16 7.35 5.03
CA ASP A 86 1.83 5.92 5.21
C ASP A 86 3.11 5.07 5.18
N PHE A 87 4.07 5.42 4.31
CA PHE A 87 5.38 4.78 4.33
C PHE A 87 6.16 5.05 5.61
N ASN A 88 6.12 6.29 6.12
CA ASN A 88 6.80 6.64 7.36
C ASN A 88 6.22 5.91 8.57
N LEU A 89 4.89 5.67 8.60
CA LEU A 89 4.25 4.85 9.62
C LEU A 89 4.81 3.42 9.60
N VAL A 90 4.86 2.79 8.41
CA VAL A 90 5.39 1.42 8.29
C VAL A 90 6.87 1.38 8.64
N LYS A 91 7.71 2.28 8.08
CA LYS A 91 9.15 2.36 8.40
C LYS A 91 9.39 2.50 9.89
N ARG A 92 8.59 3.35 10.56
CA ARG A 92 8.70 3.56 12.00
C ARG A 92 8.46 2.27 12.80
N ALA A 93 7.52 1.41 12.37
CA ALA A 93 7.29 0.12 13.00
C ALA A 93 8.53 -0.80 12.89
N TYR A 94 9.19 -0.81 11.73
CA TYR A 94 10.42 -1.57 11.53
C TYR A 94 11.61 -1.02 12.35
N GLU A 95 11.74 0.30 12.48
CA GLU A 95 12.71 0.93 13.38
C GLU A 95 12.47 0.52 14.85
N ILE A 96 11.21 0.60 15.32
CA ILE A 96 10.84 0.22 16.68
C ILE A 96 11.07 -1.26 16.95
N SER A 97 10.86 -2.12 15.95
CA SER A 97 11.13 -3.55 16.05
C SER A 97 12.63 -3.90 16.06
N GLY A 98 13.50 -2.91 15.80
CA GLY A 98 14.95 -3.08 15.74
C GLY A 98 15.47 -3.66 14.41
N HIS A 99 14.62 -3.72 13.39
CA HIS A 99 14.94 -4.30 12.08
C HIS A 99 14.58 -3.36 10.91
N PRO A 100 15.14 -2.12 10.86
CA PRO A 100 14.85 -1.18 9.79
C PRO A 100 15.34 -1.67 8.41
N GLU A 101 16.28 -2.61 8.35
CA GLU A 101 16.78 -3.23 7.13
C GLU A 101 15.78 -4.18 6.46
N ASN A 102 14.75 -4.61 7.18
CA ASN A 102 13.77 -5.58 6.69
C ASN A 102 12.63 -4.94 5.89
N ILE A 103 12.64 -3.61 5.72
CA ILE A 103 11.69 -2.93 4.85
C ILE A 103 12.40 -2.26 3.68
N GLU A 104 11.92 -2.53 2.46
CA GLU A 104 12.34 -1.86 1.25
C GLU A 104 11.15 -1.16 0.59
N THR A 105 11.31 0.07 0.13
CA THR A 105 10.22 0.86 -0.44
C THR A 105 10.61 1.50 -1.75
N HIS A 106 9.75 1.36 -2.76
CA HIS A 106 9.90 1.99 -4.06
C HIS A 106 8.66 2.81 -4.41
N HIS A 107 8.88 3.90 -5.11
CA HIS A 107 7.84 4.69 -5.76
C HIS A 107 7.86 4.42 -7.26
N TYR A 108 6.76 4.74 -7.95
CA TYR A 108 6.77 4.81 -9.40
C TYR A 108 7.85 5.79 -9.89
N GLN A 109 8.41 5.55 -11.05
CA GLN A 109 9.47 6.40 -11.62
C GLN A 109 9.07 7.88 -11.67
N LYS A 110 7.80 8.18 -11.97
CA LYS A 110 7.21 9.53 -11.95
C LYS A 110 7.35 10.23 -10.59
N TYR A 111 7.35 9.46 -9.51
CA TYR A 111 7.38 9.92 -8.12
C TYR A 111 8.64 9.47 -7.37
N ALA A 112 9.68 9.08 -8.08
CA ALA A 112 10.92 8.60 -7.45
C ALA A 112 11.61 9.69 -6.64
N ALA A 113 11.68 10.91 -7.19
CA ALA A 113 12.26 12.04 -6.50
C ALA A 113 11.28 12.63 -5.47
N PRO A 114 11.71 12.90 -4.23
CA PRO A 114 10.82 13.41 -3.17
C PRO A 114 10.02 14.66 -3.55
N GLU A 115 10.62 15.57 -4.30
CA GLU A 115 10.00 16.82 -4.75
C GLU A 115 8.88 16.62 -5.77
N THR A 116 8.77 15.45 -6.37
CA THR A 116 7.69 15.10 -7.32
C THR A 116 6.47 14.52 -6.63
N ARG A 117 6.57 14.19 -5.35
CA ARG A 117 5.51 13.56 -4.57
C ARG A 117 4.56 14.58 -3.96
N ASN A 118 3.32 14.17 -3.81
CA ASN A 118 2.38 14.93 -3.00
C ASN A 118 2.75 14.78 -1.51
N PRO A 119 3.06 15.87 -0.80
CA PRO A 119 3.43 15.81 0.62
C PRO A 119 2.22 15.79 1.56
N ALA A 120 0.99 15.66 1.04
CA ALA A 120 -0.23 15.81 1.83
C ALA A 120 -0.30 14.78 2.96
N GLN A 121 -0.72 15.26 4.13
CA GLN A 121 -1.04 14.43 5.28
C GLN A 121 -2.50 13.96 5.25
N ASN A 122 -3.39 14.77 4.66
CA ASN A 122 -4.80 14.44 4.46
C ASN A 122 -5.17 14.74 3.02
N LEU A 123 -5.97 13.89 2.42
CA LEU A 123 -6.47 14.10 1.08
C LEU A 123 -7.74 14.97 1.12
N PRO A 124 -7.95 15.82 0.09
CA PRO A 124 -9.22 16.53 -0.07
C PRO A 124 -10.39 15.56 -0.23
N GLU A 125 -11.56 15.97 0.26
CA GLU A 125 -12.81 15.25 -0.01
C GLU A 125 -13.25 15.40 -1.47
N GLY A 126 -14.03 14.45 -1.97
CA GLY A 126 -14.63 14.50 -3.30
C GLY A 126 -13.67 14.33 -4.46
N LEU A 127 -12.49 13.73 -4.23
CA LEU A 127 -11.57 13.41 -5.31
C LEU A 127 -12.16 12.37 -6.26
N GLY A 128 -12.19 12.68 -7.55
CA GLY A 128 -12.41 11.67 -8.59
C GLY A 128 -11.21 10.74 -8.71
N ARG A 129 -11.40 9.57 -9.35
CA ARG A 129 -10.37 8.52 -9.42
C ARG A 129 -9.01 9.00 -9.93
N THR A 130 -8.97 9.75 -11.05
CA THR A 130 -7.71 10.22 -11.63
C THR A 130 -6.99 11.15 -10.67
N SER A 131 -7.70 12.12 -10.10
CA SER A 131 -7.14 13.06 -9.13
C SER A 131 -6.69 12.35 -7.85
N PHE A 132 -7.40 11.30 -7.44
CA PHE A 132 -6.99 10.47 -6.31
C PHE A 132 -5.65 9.78 -6.57
N TYR A 133 -5.49 9.12 -7.73
CA TYR A 133 -4.23 8.44 -8.04
C TYR A 133 -3.05 9.42 -8.05
N ASP A 134 -3.20 10.58 -8.69
CA ASP A 134 -2.15 11.61 -8.65
C ASP A 134 -1.88 12.09 -7.21
N SER A 135 -2.94 12.25 -6.41
CA SER A 135 -2.81 12.70 -5.01
C SER A 135 -2.16 11.66 -4.09
N VAL A 136 -2.22 10.37 -4.41
CA VAL A 136 -1.55 9.30 -3.65
C VAL A 136 -0.29 8.77 -4.34
N ASN A 137 0.29 9.55 -5.26
CA ASN A 137 1.53 9.22 -5.96
C ASN A 137 1.46 7.90 -6.74
N VAL A 138 0.33 7.63 -7.40
CA VAL A 138 0.11 6.45 -8.22
C VAL A 138 0.21 6.78 -9.70
N ASP A 139 0.97 5.99 -10.42
CA ASP A 139 1.07 6.03 -11.88
C ASP A 139 0.33 4.82 -12.48
N GLY A 140 -0.99 4.98 -12.66
CA GLY A 140 -1.88 3.91 -13.09
C GLY A 140 -1.46 3.16 -14.36
N PRO A 141 -0.97 3.84 -15.42
CA PRO A 141 -0.45 3.16 -16.61
C PRO A 141 0.75 2.23 -16.33
N ASN A 142 1.49 2.49 -15.27
CA ASN A 142 2.66 1.72 -14.88
C ASN A 142 2.38 0.74 -13.73
N HIS A 143 1.12 0.37 -13.52
CA HIS A 143 0.70 -0.66 -12.57
C HIS A 143 0.94 -2.07 -13.14
N TYR A 144 2.07 -2.67 -12.78
CA TYR A 144 2.46 -4.04 -13.14
C TYR A 144 3.37 -4.62 -12.05
N PHE A 145 3.61 -5.93 -12.10
CA PHE A 145 4.50 -6.57 -11.14
C PHE A 145 5.96 -6.13 -11.38
N LYS A 146 6.60 -5.56 -10.36
CA LYS A 146 7.93 -4.94 -10.43
C LYS A 146 9.06 -5.96 -10.29
N ASN A 147 9.26 -6.79 -11.33
CA ASN A 147 10.32 -7.80 -11.35
C ASN A 147 11.69 -7.21 -11.05
N GLU A 148 11.96 -6.02 -11.54
CA GLU A 148 13.22 -5.29 -11.42
C GLU A 148 13.60 -4.99 -9.95
N PHE A 149 12.63 -4.89 -9.06
CA PHE A 149 12.84 -4.70 -7.63
C PHE A 149 12.66 -5.99 -6.85
N VAL A 150 11.63 -6.76 -7.18
CA VAL A 150 11.21 -7.91 -6.38
C VAL A 150 12.20 -9.07 -6.50
N LEU A 151 12.72 -9.37 -7.70
CA LEU A 151 13.60 -10.53 -7.86
C LEU A 151 14.93 -10.36 -7.11
N PRO A 152 15.68 -9.23 -7.24
CA PRO A 152 16.90 -9.02 -6.45
C PRO A 152 16.65 -9.00 -4.95
N TRP A 153 15.50 -8.44 -4.53
CA TRP A 153 15.11 -8.43 -3.11
C TRP A 153 14.85 -9.85 -2.58
N LEU A 154 14.14 -10.69 -3.34
CA LEU A 154 13.90 -12.08 -2.98
C LEU A 154 15.21 -12.86 -2.87
N ASP A 155 16.12 -12.69 -3.83
CA ASP A 155 17.43 -13.34 -3.79
C ASP A 155 18.19 -12.99 -2.51
N LYS A 156 18.15 -11.73 -2.08
CA LYS A 156 18.75 -11.27 -0.83
C LYS A 156 18.09 -11.91 0.39
N VAL A 157 16.76 -11.83 0.48
CA VAL A 157 15.98 -12.29 1.66
C VAL A 157 16.02 -13.80 1.83
N LEU A 158 16.11 -14.56 0.73
CA LEU A 158 16.19 -16.04 0.77
C LEU A 158 17.60 -16.57 0.93
N ALA A 159 18.62 -15.72 0.84
CA ALA A 159 20.03 -16.10 1.07
C ALA A 159 20.44 -16.03 2.55
N GLU A 160 19.64 -15.39 3.39
CA GLU A 160 19.81 -15.30 4.85
C GLU A 160 19.18 -16.50 5.56
#